data_81a3b50489569f7d555257bdc76b01df
#
_entry.id   81a3b50489569f7d555257bdc76b01df
#
_cell.length_a   1.000
_cell.length_b   1.000
_cell.length_c   1.000
_cell.angle_alpha   90.00
_cell.angle_beta   90.00
_cell.angle_gamma   90.00
#
_symmetry.space_group_name_H-M   'P 1'
#
loop_
_entity.id
_entity.type
_entity.pdbx_description
1 polymer ?
#
loop_
_entity_poly.entity_id
_entity_poly.type
_entity_poly.pdbx_seq_one_letter_code
_entity_poly.pdbx_strand_id
1 'polypeptide(L)'
;YVIRWGKDRPDHAFLSLDGKTITYGEADAFTKGKGESLPEEVHGKVVALYLTDPASQVLWFLAVERAGAVPLLVHEYIKGERLEELFDARPIDFFLTDSETGGVSVSKREDGLFFGRIKDTGITRKEGVAVLTSGSSGLSKILFRRVESWADFFPVQNKAFGVDGDSILYTQGSMAFTGNLNMLFSFMAEGAVIAGTMKVLPRTWMKEIISL
;
A
#
# COMPACT_ATOMS: atom_id res chain seq x y z
N TYR A 1 -6.77 6.97 9.45
CA TYR A 1 -6.93 5.92 10.49
C TYR A 1 -5.62 5.71 11.26
N VAL A 2 -4.48 5.49 10.60
CA VAL A 2 -3.19 5.22 11.28
C VAL A 2 -2.80 6.34 12.27
N ILE A 3 -3.02 7.60 11.92
CA ILE A 3 -2.77 8.76 12.79
C ILE A 3 -3.64 8.71 14.06
N ARG A 4 -4.92 8.36 13.90
CA ARG A 4 -5.83 8.22 15.03
C ARG A 4 -5.36 7.12 15.98
N TRP A 5 -5.17 5.92 15.46
CA TRP A 5 -4.80 4.78 16.29
C TRP A 5 -3.36 4.85 16.82
N GLY A 6 -2.45 5.52 16.10
CA GLY A 6 -1.12 5.84 16.61
C GLY A 6 -1.14 6.73 17.86
N LYS A 7 -2.21 7.51 18.06
CA LYS A 7 -2.43 8.30 19.28
C LYS A 7 -3.22 7.54 20.35
N ASP A 8 -4.31 6.87 19.93
CA ASP A 8 -5.29 6.27 20.85
C ASP A 8 -4.83 4.90 21.36
N ARG A 9 -4.09 4.13 20.56
CA ARG A 9 -3.59 2.76 20.87
C ARG A 9 -2.17 2.56 20.32
N PRO A 10 -1.16 3.36 20.72
CA PRO A 10 0.17 3.37 20.10
C PRO A 10 0.89 2.01 20.15
N ASP A 11 0.71 1.25 21.23
CA ASP A 11 1.36 -0.04 21.42
C ASP A 11 0.57 -1.23 20.85
N HIS A 12 -0.63 -0.97 20.32
CA HIS A 12 -1.44 -2.03 19.70
C HIS A 12 -0.84 -2.41 18.34
N ALA A 13 -0.77 -3.72 18.08
CA ALA A 13 -0.27 -4.24 16.81
C ALA A 13 -1.15 -3.75 15.65
N PHE A 14 -0.54 -3.22 14.61
CA PHE A 14 -1.19 -2.86 13.35
C PHE A 14 -0.92 -3.90 12.28
N LEU A 15 0.36 -4.20 12.02
CA LEU A 15 0.78 -5.18 11.03
C LEU A 15 1.50 -6.35 11.71
N SER A 16 1.19 -7.56 11.31
CA SER A 16 1.93 -8.78 11.65
C SER A 16 2.13 -9.58 10.36
N LEU A 17 3.10 -9.16 9.54
CA LEU A 17 3.31 -9.66 8.18
C LEU A 17 4.69 -10.30 8.04
N ASP A 18 4.74 -11.53 7.54
CA ASP A 18 5.96 -12.32 7.34
C ASP A 18 6.89 -12.33 8.58
N GLY A 19 6.30 -12.43 9.78
CA GLY A 19 7.01 -12.49 11.06
C GLY A 19 7.49 -11.14 11.60
N LYS A 20 7.14 -10.04 10.97
CA LYS A 20 7.38 -8.68 11.48
C LYS A 20 6.09 -8.13 12.09
N THR A 21 6.19 -7.64 13.32
CA THR A 21 5.10 -6.92 13.98
C THR A 21 5.44 -5.43 14.03
N ILE A 22 4.49 -4.59 13.67
CA ILE A 22 4.58 -3.13 13.68
C ILE A 22 3.35 -2.61 14.39
N THR A 23 3.53 -1.75 15.38
CA THR A 23 2.44 -1.13 16.14
C THR A 23 1.84 0.06 15.38
N TYR A 24 0.66 0.53 15.81
CA TYR A 24 0.07 1.74 15.25
C TYR A 24 0.92 2.98 15.50
N GLY A 25 1.60 3.07 16.66
CA GLY A 25 2.51 4.16 16.97
C GLY A 25 3.74 4.18 16.05
N GLU A 26 4.36 3.02 15.81
CA GLU A 26 5.48 2.89 14.88
C GLU A 26 5.05 3.22 13.45
N ALA A 27 3.87 2.78 13.03
CA ALA A 27 3.34 3.07 11.71
C ALA A 27 3.02 4.57 11.53
N ASP A 28 2.46 5.24 12.54
CA ASP A 28 2.25 6.70 12.49
C ASP A 28 3.57 7.46 12.40
N ALA A 29 4.56 7.10 13.21
CA ALA A 29 5.89 7.72 13.18
C ALA A 29 6.58 7.50 11.81
N PHE A 30 6.54 6.28 11.29
CA PHE A 30 7.10 5.94 9.98
C PHE A 30 6.44 6.76 8.87
N THR A 31 5.11 6.71 8.80
CA THR A 31 4.37 7.36 7.71
C THR A 31 4.52 8.87 7.74
N LYS A 32 4.63 9.47 8.93
CA LYS A 32 4.94 10.89 9.10
C LYS A 32 6.34 11.21 8.56
N GLY A 33 7.38 10.56 9.11
CA GLY A 33 8.77 10.88 8.74
C GLY A 33 9.05 10.59 7.26
N LYS A 34 8.54 9.47 6.72
CA LYS A 34 8.74 9.12 5.31
C LYS A 34 7.91 9.99 4.36
N GLY A 35 6.68 10.34 4.73
CA GLY A 35 5.87 11.28 3.96
C GLY A 35 6.53 12.66 3.85
N GLU A 36 7.05 13.20 4.96
CA GLU A 36 7.77 14.48 5.00
C GLU A 36 9.12 14.43 4.24
N SER A 37 9.71 13.25 4.07
CA SER A 37 10.96 13.07 3.32
C SER A 37 10.79 12.96 1.80
N LEU A 38 9.55 12.83 1.31
CA LEU A 38 9.27 12.85 -0.12
C LEU A 38 9.38 14.28 -0.66
N PRO A 39 9.83 14.46 -1.92
CA PRO A 39 9.86 15.78 -2.54
C PRO A 39 8.47 16.43 -2.62
N GLU A 40 8.36 17.72 -2.44
CA GLU A 40 7.09 18.47 -2.53
C GLU A 40 6.38 18.26 -3.87
N GLU A 41 7.15 18.05 -4.93
CA GLU A 41 6.64 17.81 -6.29
C GLU A 41 5.81 16.53 -6.46
N VAL A 42 5.81 15.60 -5.47
CA VAL A 42 4.94 14.42 -5.49
C VAL A 42 3.48 14.74 -5.17
N HIS A 43 3.21 15.90 -4.59
CA HIS A 43 1.85 16.29 -4.19
C HIS A 43 0.87 16.26 -5.38
N GLY A 44 -0.21 15.51 -5.23
CA GLY A 44 -1.21 15.29 -6.27
C GLY A 44 -0.75 14.41 -7.44
N LYS A 45 0.45 13.84 -7.39
CA LYS A 45 1.02 12.98 -8.44
C LYS A 45 0.88 11.50 -8.09
N VAL A 46 0.91 10.64 -9.09
CA VAL A 46 0.85 9.19 -8.90
C VAL A 46 2.25 8.65 -8.62
N VAL A 47 2.40 7.99 -7.48
CA VAL A 47 3.62 7.30 -7.07
C VAL A 47 3.39 5.80 -7.11
N ALA A 48 4.02 5.11 -8.06
CA ALA A 48 4.01 3.66 -8.13
C ALA A 48 4.96 3.07 -7.07
N LEU A 49 4.47 2.09 -6.33
CA LEU A 49 5.18 1.38 -5.27
C LEU A 49 5.41 -0.05 -5.71
N TYR A 50 6.65 -0.39 -6.03
CA TYR A 50 7.07 -1.73 -6.41
C TYR A 50 8.01 -2.28 -5.34
N LEU A 51 7.42 -2.83 -4.29
CA LEU A 51 8.11 -3.27 -3.08
C LEU A 51 7.83 -4.76 -2.84
N THR A 52 8.85 -5.49 -2.39
CA THR A 52 8.75 -6.94 -2.16
C THR A 52 8.27 -7.29 -0.76
N ASP A 53 8.58 -6.46 0.24
CA ASP A 53 8.17 -6.64 1.62
C ASP A 53 6.74 -6.13 1.85
N PRO A 54 5.78 -6.97 2.30
CA PRO A 54 4.38 -6.58 2.42
C PRO A 54 4.15 -5.49 3.47
N ALA A 55 4.92 -5.47 4.55
CA ALA A 55 4.83 -4.41 5.54
C ALA A 55 5.29 -3.06 4.95
N SER A 56 6.37 -3.08 4.18
CA SER A 56 6.83 -1.90 3.44
C SER A 56 5.81 -1.43 2.41
N GLN A 57 5.12 -2.33 1.70
CA GLN A 57 4.02 -1.97 0.79
C GLN A 57 2.96 -1.12 1.50
N VAL A 58 2.48 -1.58 2.67
CA VAL A 58 1.45 -0.88 3.45
C VAL A 58 1.97 0.45 3.99
N LEU A 59 3.15 0.45 4.62
CA LEU A 59 3.70 1.64 5.25
C LEU A 59 4.01 2.74 4.24
N TRP A 60 4.62 2.40 3.11
CA TRP A 60 4.90 3.37 2.06
C TRP A 60 3.64 3.84 1.33
N PHE A 61 2.65 2.95 1.18
CA PHE A 61 1.35 3.36 0.66
C PHE A 61 0.74 4.50 1.51
N LEU A 62 0.73 4.31 2.83
CA LEU A 62 0.23 5.32 3.77
C LEU A 62 1.13 6.56 3.85
N ALA A 63 2.46 6.42 3.71
CA ALA A 63 3.39 7.54 3.68
C ALA A 63 3.21 8.43 2.43
N VAL A 64 3.03 7.81 1.27
CA VAL A 64 2.75 8.51 0.01
C VAL A 64 1.41 9.24 0.08
N GLU A 65 0.37 8.59 0.62
CA GLU A 65 -0.93 9.22 0.83
C GLU A 65 -0.81 10.42 1.78
N ARG A 66 -0.06 10.27 2.87
CA ARG A 66 0.19 11.35 3.84
C ARG A 66 0.97 12.52 3.26
N ALA A 67 1.82 12.30 2.25
CA ALA A 67 2.49 13.36 1.48
C ALA A 67 1.57 14.07 0.48
N GLY A 68 0.28 13.73 0.45
CA GLY A 68 -0.68 14.29 -0.50
C GLY A 68 -0.53 13.77 -1.93
N ALA A 69 0.19 12.68 -2.13
CA ALA A 69 0.33 11.99 -3.41
C ALA A 69 -0.69 10.85 -3.53
N VAL A 70 -0.82 10.27 -4.72
CA VAL A 70 -1.71 9.15 -5.01
C VAL A 70 -0.90 7.86 -5.08
N PRO A 71 -0.96 6.99 -4.07
CA PRO A 71 -0.21 5.74 -4.09
C PRO A 71 -0.84 4.73 -5.04
N LEU A 72 0.03 3.97 -5.73
CA LEU A 72 -0.32 2.87 -6.62
C LEU A 72 0.58 1.66 -6.29
N LEU A 73 0.04 0.64 -5.65
CA LEU A 73 0.77 -0.62 -5.49
C LEU A 73 0.84 -1.36 -6.83
N VAL A 74 2.05 -1.75 -7.22
CA VAL A 74 2.30 -2.54 -8.42
C VAL A 74 2.62 -3.96 -8.03
N HIS A 75 1.94 -4.92 -8.69
CA HIS A 75 2.15 -6.34 -8.42
C HIS A 75 3.54 -6.80 -8.81
N GLU A 76 4.16 -7.65 -8.00
CA GLU A 76 5.49 -8.22 -8.20
C GLU A 76 5.60 -9.11 -9.45
N TYR A 77 4.49 -9.58 -10.01
CA TYR A 77 4.49 -10.33 -11.26
C TYR A 77 4.58 -9.45 -12.52
N ILE A 78 4.37 -8.13 -12.39
CA ILE A 78 4.59 -7.18 -13.50
C ILE A 78 6.06 -6.84 -13.53
N LYS A 79 6.83 -7.47 -14.43
CA LYS A 79 8.29 -7.37 -14.50
C LYS A 79 8.78 -7.07 -15.91
N GLY A 80 10.02 -6.54 -15.99
CA GLY A 80 10.70 -6.29 -17.27
C GLY A 80 9.88 -5.41 -18.19
N GLU A 81 9.78 -5.79 -19.46
CA GLU A 81 9.07 -5.04 -20.50
C GLU A 81 7.64 -4.66 -20.11
N ARG A 82 6.92 -5.51 -19.37
CA ARG A 82 5.55 -5.20 -18.90
C ARG A 82 5.50 -4.06 -17.90
N LEU A 83 6.54 -3.91 -17.07
CA LEU A 83 6.65 -2.80 -16.13
C LEU A 83 6.94 -1.50 -16.89
N GLU A 84 7.83 -1.56 -17.87
CA GLU A 84 8.16 -0.44 -18.76
C GLU A 84 6.93 0.01 -19.56
N GLU A 85 6.22 -0.94 -20.19
CA GLU A 85 4.95 -0.66 -20.88
C GLU A 85 3.89 -0.02 -19.95
N LEU A 86 3.81 -0.47 -18.69
CA LEU A 86 2.90 0.12 -17.71
C LEU A 86 3.25 1.58 -17.46
N PHE A 87 4.54 1.87 -17.27
CA PHE A 87 5.02 3.23 -17.02
C PHE A 87 4.83 4.14 -18.22
N ASP A 88 5.06 3.64 -19.43
CA ASP A 88 4.90 4.41 -20.66
C ASP A 88 3.44 4.70 -20.97
N ALA A 89 2.57 3.70 -20.85
CA ALA A 89 1.17 3.80 -21.25
C ALA A 89 0.23 4.39 -20.19
N ARG A 90 0.66 4.48 -18.92
CA ARG A 90 -0.21 4.92 -17.82
C ARG A 90 0.25 6.23 -17.18
N PRO A 91 -0.67 7.01 -16.59
CA PRO A 91 -0.35 8.28 -15.94
C PRO A 91 0.29 8.04 -14.56
N ILE A 92 1.54 7.61 -14.55
CA ILE A 92 2.38 7.39 -13.39
C ILE A 92 3.53 8.39 -13.44
N ASP A 93 3.70 9.20 -12.40
CA ASP A 93 4.68 10.28 -12.37
C ASP A 93 5.98 9.86 -11.70
N PHE A 94 5.88 9.13 -10.59
CA PHE A 94 7.03 8.72 -9.78
C PHE A 94 7.00 7.22 -9.48
N PHE A 95 8.18 6.71 -9.11
CA PHE A 95 8.40 5.31 -8.80
C PHE A 95 9.25 5.15 -7.54
N LEU A 96 8.83 4.28 -6.63
CA LEU A 96 9.57 3.87 -5.44
C LEU A 96 9.69 2.34 -5.44
N THR A 97 10.92 1.83 -5.25
CA THR A 97 11.21 0.40 -5.28
C THR A 97 12.32 0.03 -4.30
N ASP A 98 12.33 -1.23 -3.86
CA ASP A 98 13.39 -1.85 -3.05
C ASP A 98 14.43 -2.60 -3.89
N SER A 99 14.32 -2.56 -5.22
CA SER A 99 15.23 -3.22 -6.15
C SER A 99 15.60 -2.34 -7.32
N GLU A 100 16.83 -2.48 -7.82
CA GLU A 100 17.22 -1.85 -9.07
C GLU A 100 16.41 -2.43 -10.22
N THR A 101 15.64 -1.56 -10.87
CA THR A 101 14.87 -1.90 -12.06
C THR A 101 15.50 -1.24 -13.28
N GLY A 102 15.84 -2.03 -14.29
CA GLY A 102 16.31 -1.49 -15.55
C GLY A 102 15.25 -0.59 -16.20
N GLY A 103 15.68 0.44 -16.95
CA GLY A 103 14.79 1.29 -17.76
C GLY A 103 14.20 2.52 -17.05
N VAL A 104 14.24 2.60 -15.72
CA VAL A 104 13.77 3.78 -14.98
C VAL A 104 14.94 4.47 -14.29
N SER A 105 15.09 5.78 -14.51
CA SER A 105 16.10 6.57 -13.82
C SER A 105 15.66 6.83 -12.37
N VAL A 106 16.24 6.08 -11.45
CA VAL A 106 15.97 6.20 -10.01
C VAL A 106 17.25 6.50 -9.25
N SER A 107 17.15 7.24 -8.17
CA SER A 107 18.24 7.51 -7.25
C SER A 107 18.07 6.69 -5.98
N LYS A 108 19.19 6.13 -5.48
CA LYS A 108 19.18 5.42 -4.19
C LYS A 108 18.97 6.41 -3.05
N ARG A 109 18.04 6.11 -2.16
CA ARG A 109 17.76 6.86 -0.95
C ARG A 109 18.62 6.36 0.22
N GLU A 110 18.70 7.15 1.29
CA GLU A 110 19.40 6.79 2.53
C GLU A 110 18.85 5.52 3.21
N ASP A 111 17.55 5.26 3.03
CA ASP A 111 16.88 4.05 3.56
C ASP A 111 17.06 2.80 2.69
N GLY A 112 17.91 2.88 1.66
CA GLY A 112 18.22 1.76 0.76
C GLY A 112 17.20 1.56 -0.37
N LEU A 113 16.13 2.34 -0.43
CA LEU A 113 15.16 2.32 -1.52
C LEU A 113 15.63 3.18 -2.70
N PHE A 114 15.02 2.93 -3.84
CA PHE A 114 15.24 3.73 -5.05
C PHE A 114 13.98 4.54 -5.34
N PHE A 115 14.17 5.83 -5.61
CA PHE A 115 13.08 6.74 -5.94
C PHE A 115 13.45 7.58 -7.16
N GLY A 116 12.51 7.81 -8.05
CA GLY A 116 12.73 8.66 -9.22
C GLY A 116 11.45 9.10 -9.90
N ARG A 117 11.62 10.08 -10.79
CA ARG A 117 10.57 10.54 -11.67
C ARG A 117 10.55 9.69 -12.93
N ILE A 118 9.39 9.15 -13.30
CA ILE A 118 9.18 8.45 -14.58
C ILE A 118 8.92 9.48 -15.68
N LYS A 119 7.90 10.34 -15.45
CA LYS A 119 7.50 11.40 -16.36
C LYS A 119 6.70 12.47 -15.63
N ASP A 120 6.43 13.58 -16.29
CA ASP A 120 5.40 14.52 -15.85
C ASP A 120 4.15 14.31 -16.70
N THR A 121 3.11 13.80 -16.10
CA THR A 121 1.83 13.56 -16.78
C THR A 121 1.02 14.84 -16.98
N GLY A 122 1.41 15.96 -16.37
CA GLY A 122 0.64 17.19 -16.31
C GLY A 122 -0.65 17.07 -15.49
N ILE A 123 -0.92 15.90 -14.90
CA ILE A 123 -2.14 15.63 -14.14
C ILE A 123 -1.86 15.85 -12.65
N THR A 124 -2.70 16.63 -11.99
CA THR A 124 -2.70 16.79 -10.53
C THR A 124 -4.03 16.30 -9.98
N ARG A 125 -4.00 15.45 -8.98
CA ARG A 125 -5.17 14.88 -8.32
C ARG A 125 -5.25 15.38 -6.89
N LYS A 126 -6.44 15.68 -6.41
CA LYS A 126 -6.59 16.26 -5.07
C LYS A 126 -6.32 15.22 -3.98
N GLU A 127 -6.86 14.02 -4.11
CA GLU A 127 -6.77 12.95 -3.12
C GLU A 127 -7.21 11.64 -3.76
N GLY A 128 -6.83 10.51 -3.14
CA GLY A 128 -7.32 9.22 -3.53
C GLY A 128 -6.26 8.15 -3.58
N VAL A 129 -6.68 7.00 -4.02
CA VAL A 129 -5.83 5.84 -4.24
C VAL A 129 -5.95 5.37 -5.68
N ALA A 130 -4.88 4.83 -6.21
CA ALA A 130 -4.87 4.19 -7.50
C ALA A 130 -4.75 2.67 -7.32
N VAL A 131 -5.48 1.92 -8.14
CA VAL A 131 -5.43 0.46 -8.16
C VAL A 131 -5.30 -0.04 -9.59
N LEU A 132 -4.55 -1.13 -9.77
CA LEU A 132 -4.45 -1.83 -11.04
C LEU A 132 -5.60 -2.83 -11.19
N THR A 133 -6.14 -2.90 -12.39
CA THR A 133 -7.14 -3.91 -12.76
C THR A 133 -6.67 -4.69 -13.97
N SER A 134 -7.08 -5.96 -14.06
CA SER A 134 -6.81 -6.78 -15.25
C SER A 134 -7.48 -6.14 -16.46
N GLY A 135 -6.68 -5.67 -17.41
CA GLY A 135 -7.18 -5.18 -18.70
C GLY A 135 -7.50 -6.36 -19.62
N SER A 136 -8.66 -6.37 -20.27
CA SER A 136 -9.00 -7.33 -21.33
C SER A 136 -8.06 -7.26 -22.54
N SER A 137 -7.30 -6.18 -22.67
CA SER A 137 -6.28 -5.93 -23.71
C SER A 137 -4.85 -6.33 -23.31
N GLY A 138 -4.66 -7.00 -22.17
CA GLY A 138 -3.35 -7.47 -21.69
C GLY A 138 -2.62 -6.47 -20.78
N LEU A 139 -2.70 -5.17 -21.01
CA LEU A 139 -2.08 -4.16 -20.15
C LEU A 139 -3.06 -3.69 -19.06
N SER A 140 -2.63 -3.74 -17.79
CA SER A 140 -3.42 -3.32 -16.64
C SER A 140 -3.91 -1.87 -16.79
N LYS A 141 -5.16 -1.62 -16.38
CA LYS A 141 -5.74 -0.28 -16.28
C LYS A 141 -5.55 0.26 -14.88
N ILE A 142 -5.39 1.59 -14.77
CA ILE A 142 -5.40 2.26 -13.47
C ILE A 142 -6.80 2.82 -13.23
N LEU A 143 -7.39 2.43 -12.10
CA LEU A 143 -8.59 3.05 -11.57
C LEU A 143 -8.22 3.96 -10.41
N PHE A 144 -8.73 5.18 -10.44
CA PHE A 144 -8.58 6.15 -9.37
C PHE A 144 -9.84 6.17 -8.53
N ARG A 145 -9.69 6.06 -7.22
CA ARG A 145 -10.80 6.09 -6.26
C ARG A 145 -10.54 7.13 -5.19
N ARG A 146 -11.58 7.84 -4.80
CA ARG A 146 -11.55 8.64 -3.58
C ARG A 146 -11.64 7.69 -2.38
N VAL A 147 -10.88 7.97 -1.33
CA VAL A 147 -10.85 7.16 -0.10
C VAL A 147 -12.26 7.06 0.52
N GLU A 148 -13.03 8.15 0.49
CA GLU A 148 -14.39 8.21 1.02
C GLU A 148 -15.31 7.19 0.35
N SER A 149 -15.10 6.90 -0.95
CA SER A 149 -15.91 5.91 -1.67
C SER A 149 -15.80 4.49 -1.11
N TRP A 150 -14.75 4.20 -0.33
CA TRP A 150 -14.60 2.99 0.46
C TRP A 150 -14.99 3.22 1.92
N ALA A 151 -14.53 4.31 2.51
CA ALA A 151 -14.76 4.65 3.91
C ALA A 151 -16.25 4.73 4.27
N ASP A 152 -17.09 5.23 3.37
CA ASP A 152 -18.55 5.28 3.57
C ASP A 152 -19.19 3.88 3.67
N PHE A 153 -18.54 2.86 3.10
CA PHE A 153 -19.04 1.49 3.14
C PHE A 153 -18.52 0.69 4.36
N PHE A 154 -17.40 1.07 4.95
CA PHE A 154 -16.78 0.32 6.04
C PHE A 154 -17.70 0.10 7.25
N PRO A 155 -18.49 1.07 7.72
CA PRO A 155 -19.39 0.82 8.86
C PRO A 155 -20.40 -0.30 8.62
N VAL A 156 -20.91 -0.40 7.39
CA VAL A 156 -21.86 -1.46 7.01
C VAL A 156 -21.14 -2.80 6.89
N GLN A 157 -19.98 -2.81 6.22
CA GLN A 157 -19.15 -4.00 6.03
C GLN A 157 -18.66 -4.55 7.38
N ASN A 158 -18.08 -3.70 8.22
CA ASN A 158 -17.50 -4.09 9.50
C ASN A 158 -18.58 -4.62 10.46
N LYS A 159 -19.75 -3.97 10.49
CA LYS A 159 -20.88 -4.48 11.25
C LYS A 159 -21.35 -5.86 10.75
N ALA A 160 -21.42 -6.06 9.44
CA ALA A 160 -21.85 -7.34 8.87
C ALA A 160 -20.88 -8.49 9.16
N PHE A 161 -19.57 -8.20 9.24
CA PHE A 161 -18.52 -9.17 9.55
C PHE A 161 -18.19 -9.25 11.05
N GLY A 162 -18.78 -8.40 11.90
CA GLY A 162 -18.46 -8.34 13.33
C GLY A 162 -17.05 -7.87 13.61
N VAL A 163 -16.51 -6.98 12.76
CA VAL A 163 -15.14 -6.44 12.90
C VAL A 163 -15.12 -5.35 13.97
N ASP A 164 -14.17 -5.44 14.87
CA ASP A 164 -13.86 -4.48 15.93
C ASP A 164 -12.34 -4.28 16.08
N GLY A 165 -11.93 -3.50 17.09
CA GLY A 165 -10.53 -3.18 17.35
C GLY A 165 -9.65 -4.34 17.81
N ASP A 166 -10.25 -5.47 18.21
CA ASP A 166 -9.56 -6.68 18.66
C ASP A 166 -9.59 -7.78 17.59
N SER A 167 -10.21 -7.49 16.45
CA SER A 167 -10.28 -8.38 15.30
C SER A 167 -8.93 -8.49 14.60
N ILE A 168 -8.68 -9.67 13.99
CA ILE A 168 -7.49 -9.92 13.18
C ILE A 168 -7.92 -10.24 11.76
N LEU A 169 -7.50 -9.44 10.79
CA LEU A 169 -7.59 -9.79 9.37
C LEU A 169 -6.40 -10.64 8.98
N TYR A 170 -6.61 -11.89 8.65
CA TYR A 170 -5.56 -12.68 8.01
C TYR A 170 -5.68 -12.58 6.48
N THR A 171 -4.62 -12.07 5.84
CA THR A 171 -4.56 -11.85 4.39
C THR A 171 -3.42 -12.65 3.75
N GLN A 172 -3.57 -12.96 2.48
CA GLN A 172 -2.60 -13.71 1.69
C GLN A 172 -2.29 -12.99 0.38
N GLY A 173 -1.03 -13.07 -0.02
CA GLY A 173 -0.57 -12.50 -1.28
C GLY A 173 -0.45 -10.98 -1.25
N SER A 174 -0.31 -10.40 -2.43
CA SER A 174 0.03 -8.99 -2.62
C SER A 174 -1.07 -8.05 -2.12
N MET A 175 -0.66 -6.98 -1.42
CA MET A 175 -1.53 -5.86 -1.08
C MET A 175 -1.96 -5.04 -2.30
N ALA A 176 -1.35 -5.26 -3.46
CA ALA A 176 -1.76 -4.64 -4.72
C ALA A 176 -3.11 -5.18 -5.25
N PHE A 177 -3.63 -6.29 -4.72
CA PHE A 177 -5.00 -6.73 -5.01
C PHE A 177 -6.00 -5.80 -4.32
N THR A 178 -6.93 -5.26 -5.12
CA THR A 178 -7.95 -4.32 -4.64
C THR A 178 -8.77 -4.88 -3.46
N GLY A 179 -9.05 -6.18 -3.45
CA GLY A 179 -9.75 -6.85 -2.35
C GLY A 179 -8.96 -6.80 -1.05
N ASN A 180 -7.66 -7.15 -1.08
CA ASN A 180 -6.78 -7.09 0.08
C ASN A 180 -6.64 -5.66 0.59
N LEU A 181 -6.46 -4.69 -0.31
CA LEU A 181 -6.34 -3.29 0.04
C LEU A 181 -7.63 -2.73 0.67
N ASN A 182 -8.80 -3.10 0.13
CA ASN A 182 -10.08 -2.70 0.72
C ASN A 182 -10.27 -3.28 2.12
N MET A 183 -9.96 -4.56 2.32
CA MET A 183 -10.06 -5.21 3.62
C MET A 183 -9.07 -4.62 4.63
N LEU A 184 -7.83 -4.33 4.20
CA LEU A 184 -6.84 -3.63 5.03
C LEU A 184 -7.40 -2.31 5.56
N PHE A 185 -7.94 -1.45 4.70
CA PHE A 185 -8.50 -0.16 5.12
C PHE A 185 -9.73 -0.34 6.03
N SER A 186 -10.58 -1.31 5.73
CA SER A 186 -11.78 -1.60 6.51
C SER A 186 -11.44 -2.00 7.94
N PHE A 187 -10.49 -2.91 8.13
CA PHE A 187 -10.03 -3.36 9.45
C PHE A 187 -9.22 -2.27 10.17
N MET A 188 -8.36 -1.54 9.45
CA MET A 188 -7.63 -0.40 10.00
C MET A 188 -8.58 0.70 10.49
N ALA A 189 -9.77 0.86 9.91
CA ALA A 189 -10.76 1.82 10.38
C ALA A 189 -11.22 1.54 11.81
N GLU A 190 -11.27 0.27 12.22
CA GLU A 190 -11.62 -0.16 13.58
C GLU A 190 -10.41 -0.28 14.52
N GLY A 191 -9.19 -0.12 14.03
CA GLY A 191 -7.97 -0.29 14.82
C GLY A 191 -7.56 -1.75 15.01
N ALA A 192 -8.01 -2.62 14.12
CA ALA A 192 -7.75 -4.05 14.11
C ALA A 192 -6.33 -4.39 13.65
N VAL A 193 -5.92 -5.65 13.83
CA VAL A 193 -4.62 -6.18 13.39
C VAL A 193 -4.73 -6.73 11.97
N ILE A 194 -3.73 -6.44 11.14
CA ILE A 194 -3.58 -7.04 9.80
C ILE A 194 -2.44 -8.04 9.87
N ALA A 195 -2.76 -9.32 9.79
CA ALA A 195 -1.80 -10.42 9.79
C ALA A 195 -1.75 -11.12 8.45
N GLY A 196 -0.64 -11.78 8.13
CA GLY A 196 -0.56 -12.58 6.91
C GLY A 196 0.83 -12.78 6.35
N THR A 197 0.84 -13.33 5.13
CA THR A 197 2.08 -13.67 4.43
C THR A 197 1.94 -13.49 2.92
N MET A 198 3.05 -13.12 2.29
CA MET A 198 3.18 -13.17 0.81
C MET A 198 3.42 -14.60 0.29
N LYS A 199 3.79 -15.53 1.17
CA LYS A 199 4.11 -16.90 0.79
C LYS A 199 2.86 -17.70 0.47
N VAL A 200 2.75 -18.22 -0.75
CA VAL A 200 1.62 -19.03 -1.21
C VAL A 200 1.83 -20.50 -0.80
N LEU A 201 1.86 -20.78 0.50
CA LEU A 201 2.06 -22.12 1.06
C LEU A 201 0.94 -22.44 2.07
N PRO A 202 -0.06 -23.28 1.71
CA PRO A 202 -1.20 -23.58 2.56
C PRO A 202 -0.84 -24.10 3.97
N ARG A 203 0.23 -24.87 4.09
CA ARG A 203 0.70 -25.36 5.40
C ARG A 203 1.24 -24.24 6.30
N THR A 204 1.82 -23.20 5.70
CA THR A 204 2.29 -22.01 6.43
C THR A 204 1.10 -21.24 6.96
N TRP A 205 0.09 -21.00 6.12
CA TRP A 205 -1.11 -20.28 6.52
C TRP A 205 -1.83 -20.93 7.70
N MET A 206 -2.02 -22.26 7.62
CA MET A 206 -2.69 -22.99 8.72
C MET A 206 -1.94 -22.86 10.05
N LYS A 207 -0.60 -22.89 10.02
CA LYS A 207 0.21 -22.71 11.24
C LYS A 207 0.10 -21.30 11.79
N GLU A 208 0.19 -20.30 10.92
CA GLU A 208 0.11 -18.89 11.32
C GLU A 208 -1.29 -18.55 11.88
N ILE A 209 -2.37 -18.96 11.20
CA ILE A 209 -3.73 -18.73 11.67
C ILE A 209 -3.99 -19.37 13.04
N ILE A 210 -3.46 -20.57 13.29
CA ILE A 210 -3.62 -21.26 14.59
C ILE A 210 -2.81 -20.57 15.70
N SER A 211 -1.76 -19.81 15.35
CA SER A 211 -0.90 -19.11 16.31
C SER A 211 -1.36 -17.66 16.61
N LEU A 212 -2.33 -17.15 15.91
CA LEU A 212 -2.95 -15.83 16.13
C LEU A 212 -4.00 -15.90 17.25
#